data_b0f7f9e94221250224095908f157c023
#
_entry.id   b0f7f9e94221250224095908f157c023
#
_cell.length_a   1.000
_cell.length_b   1.000
_cell.length_c   1.000
_cell.angle_alpha   90.00
_cell.angle_beta   90.00
_cell.angle_gamma   90.00
#
_symmetry.space_group_name_H-M   'P 1'
#
loop_
_entity.id
_entity.type
_entity.pdbx_description
1 polymer ?
#
loop_
_entity_poly.entity_id
_entity_poly.type
_entity_poly.pdbx_seq_one_letter_code
_entity_poly.pdbx_strand_id
1 'polypeptide(L)'
;MVIILLNEFLKQNRNARRIFGKKELEIIFKQIDGLPLTQSERNRLSRDIKPKLQFIKEISRFEDEFELKKDQDAKKIINKAVNLILQDKLKEKIQAILLFGSRVNGIVTPRSDIDICVVFDEIKRDEADRFRIRILGNFSTNEDIQVFNVLPQKIKRSIAKSHKILYKKEDFDNNLFSIRYLKD
;
A
#
# COMPACT_ATOMS: atom_id res chain seq x y z
N MET A 1 -0.96 -0.99 20.92
CA MET A 1 -0.04 -0.11 20.15
C MET A 1 1.25 -0.03 20.94
N VAL A 2 2.34 -0.65 20.47
CA VAL A 2 3.65 -0.59 21.13
C VAL A 2 4.25 0.78 20.81
N ILE A 3 4.46 1.60 21.84
CA ILE A 3 5.16 2.89 21.69
C ILE A 3 6.65 2.55 21.57
N ILE A 4 7.17 2.50 20.35
CA ILE A 4 8.61 2.37 20.12
C ILE A 4 9.24 3.74 20.36
N LEU A 5 10.13 3.84 21.35
CA LEU A 5 10.85 5.07 21.61
C LEU A 5 11.80 5.39 20.44
N LEU A 6 11.97 6.68 20.13
CA LEU A 6 12.81 7.14 19.00
C LEU A 6 14.25 6.58 19.08
N ASN A 7 14.79 6.44 20.28
CA ASN A 7 16.13 5.87 20.52
C ASN A 7 16.22 4.41 20.02
N GLU A 8 15.23 3.57 20.36
CA GLU A 8 15.17 2.18 19.92
C GLU A 8 14.96 2.08 18.41
N PHE A 9 14.05 2.87 17.85
CA PHE A 9 13.82 2.93 16.42
C PHE A 9 15.09 3.24 15.64
N LEU A 10 15.85 4.27 16.04
CA LEU A 10 17.09 4.67 15.37
C LEU A 10 18.20 3.62 15.51
N LYS A 11 18.28 2.92 16.63
CA LYS A 11 19.27 1.83 16.85
C LYS A 11 18.97 0.61 15.99
N GLN A 12 17.71 0.24 15.83
CA GLN A 12 17.29 -0.96 15.11
C GLN A 12 17.23 -0.75 13.58
N ASN A 13 17.05 0.49 13.13
CA ASN A 13 16.85 0.78 11.71
C ASN A 13 18.18 0.97 10.98
N ARG A 14 18.50 0.06 10.06
CA ARG A 14 19.72 0.13 9.22
C ARG A 14 19.82 1.41 8.41
N ASN A 15 18.70 2.02 8.03
CA ASN A 15 18.67 3.25 7.23
C ASN A 15 19.03 4.49 8.05
N ALA A 16 18.93 4.44 9.38
CA ALA A 16 19.35 5.56 10.21
C ALA A 16 20.82 5.96 9.94
N ARG A 17 21.71 4.97 9.74
CA ARG A 17 23.11 5.19 9.41
C ARG A 17 23.36 5.74 8.00
N ARG A 18 22.42 5.52 7.08
CA ARG A 18 22.49 6.05 5.71
C ARG A 18 22.07 7.51 5.65
N ILE A 19 21.16 7.92 6.50
CA ILE A 19 20.62 9.29 6.57
C ILE A 19 21.49 10.16 7.46
N PHE A 20 21.82 9.63 8.65
CA PHE A 20 22.64 10.32 9.65
C PHE A 20 24.01 9.67 9.75
N GLY A 21 25.08 10.48 9.70
CA GLY A 21 26.43 10.00 9.98
C GLY A 21 26.58 9.51 11.43
N LYS A 22 27.67 8.75 11.71
CA LYS A 22 27.94 8.22 13.06
C LYS A 22 27.90 9.30 14.14
N LYS A 23 28.61 10.41 13.91
CA LYS A 23 28.67 11.55 14.86
C LYS A 23 27.31 12.25 15.00
N GLU A 24 26.49 12.28 13.96
CA GLU A 24 25.15 12.87 14.04
C GLU A 24 24.22 12.03 14.88
N LEU A 25 24.27 10.69 14.75
CA LEU A 25 23.49 9.78 15.59
C LEU A 25 23.91 9.87 17.06
N GLU A 26 25.22 9.97 17.34
CA GLU A 26 25.73 10.18 18.70
C GLU A 26 25.15 11.47 19.33
N ILE A 27 25.08 12.56 18.57
CA ILE A 27 24.49 13.83 19.01
C ILE A 27 22.99 13.69 19.23
N ILE A 28 22.28 12.99 18.32
CA ILE A 28 20.85 12.72 18.45
C ILE A 28 20.55 11.90 19.72
N PHE A 29 21.33 10.86 20.00
CA PHE A 29 21.17 10.05 21.20
C PHE A 29 21.43 10.85 22.46
N LYS A 30 22.52 11.64 22.51
CA LYS A 30 22.78 12.54 23.64
C LYS A 30 21.60 13.51 23.88
N GLN A 31 21.04 14.07 22.81
CA GLN A 31 19.90 14.98 22.89
C GLN A 31 18.64 14.31 23.43
N ILE A 32 18.34 13.06 22.99
CA ILE A 32 17.21 12.27 23.45
C ILE A 32 17.37 11.90 24.92
N ASP A 33 18.58 11.49 25.31
CA ASP A 33 18.90 11.06 26.68
C ASP A 33 19.12 12.23 27.65
N GLY A 34 18.93 13.50 27.20
CA GLY A 34 19.09 14.70 28.02
C GLY A 34 20.53 14.99 28.44
N LEU A 35 21.52 14.41 27.75
CA LEU A 35 22.92 14.60 28.06
C LEU A 35 23.44 15.96 27.53
N PRO A 36 24.42 16.60 28.23
CA PRO A 36 24.95 17.89 27.82
C PRO A 36 25.70 17.79 26.48
N LEU A 37 25.43 18.72 25.59
CA LEU A 37 26.11 18.85 24.31
C LEU A 37 27.20 19.92 24.39
N THR A 38 28.35 19.64 23.77
CA THR A 38 29.40 20.65 23.55
C THR A 38 28.90 21.72 22.59
N GLN A 39 29.61 22.86 22.51
CA GLN A 39 29.24 23.93 21.57
C GLN A 39 29.31 23.48 20.12
N SER A 40 30.30 22.68 19.75
CA SER A 40 30.41 22.09 18.41
C SER A 40 29.26 21.16 18.08
N GLU A 41 28.82 20.33 19.04
CA GLU A 41 27.67 19.43 18.87
C GLU A 41 26.36 20.21 18.75
N ARG A 42 26.17 21.30 19.52
CA ARG A 42 25.00 22.21 19.36
C ARG A 42 24.96 22.88 17.99
N ASN A 43 26.11 23.34 17.51
CA ASN A 43 26.21 23.94 16.17
C ASN A 43 25.83 22.88 15.09
N ARG A 44 26.33 21.66 15.21
CA ARG A 44 26.02 20.57 14.30
C ARG A 44 24.57 20.14 14.37
N LEU A 45 23.98 20.08 15.56
CA LEU A 45 22.56 19.80 15.75
C LEU A 45 21.69 20.81 15.00
N SER A 46 22.00 22.09 15.11
CA SER A 46 21.21 23.17 14.49
C SER A 46 21.41 23.27 12.98
N ARG A 47 22.67 23.17 12.50
CA ARG A 47 23.00 23.40 11.10
C ARG A 47 22.80 22.17 10.22
N ASP A 48 23.08 20.98 10.72
CA ASP A 48 23.13 19.75 9.91
C ASP A 48 21.96 18.80 10.23
N ILE A 49 21.66 18.56 11.52
CA ILE A 49 20.70 17.51 11.92
C ILE A 49 19.25 18.02 11.84
N LYS A 50 18.94 19.16 12.44
CA LYS A 50 17.57 19.72 12.41
C LYS A 50 17.04 19.94 11.00
N PRO A 51 17.81 20.51 10.05
CA PRO A 51 17.36 20.63 8.66
C PRO A 51 17.07 19.30 7.99
N LYS A 52 17.86 18.24 8.26
CA LYS A 52 17.59 16.89 7.73
C LYS A 52 16.25 16.34 8.26
N LEU A 53 16.00 16.50 9.56
CA LEU A 53 14.72 16.06 10.16
C LEU A 53 13.53 16.84 9.59
N GLN A 54 13.70 18.13 9.39
CA GLN A 54 12.68 18.98 8.76
C GLN A 54 12.41 18.53 7.33
N PHE A 55 13.44 18.32 6.54
CA PHE A 55 13.34 17.83 5.16
C PHE A 55 12.66 16.47 5.09
N ILE A 56 13.01 15.52 5.98
CA ILE A 56 12.35 14.21 6.05
C ILE A 56 10.86 14.37 6.31
N LYS A 57 10.47 15.25 7.23
CA LYS A 57 9.05 15.54 7.54
C LYS A 57 8.31 16.14 6.35
N GLU A 58 8.98 16.99 5.57
CA GLU A 58 8.40 17.62 4.38
C GLU A 58 8.26 16.62 3.23
N ILE A 59 9.32 15.86 2.92
CA ILE A 59 9.32 14.92 1.81
C ILE A 59 8.39 13.72 2.05
N SER A 60 8.13 13.34 3.31
CA SER A 60 7.19 12.27 3.62
C SER A 60 5.75 12.56 3.18
N ARG A 61 5.41 13.84 2.92
CA ARG A 61 4.11 14.25 2.38
C ARG A 61 3.96 13.89 0.90
N PHE A 62 5.07 13.65 0.22
CA PHE A 62 5.13 13.32 -1.21
C PHE A 62 5.45 11.83 -1.43
N GLU A 63 5.19 10.98 -0.42
CA GLU A 63 5.47 9.54 -0.50
C GLU A 63 4.82 8.90 -1.73
N ASP A 64 3.59 9.31 -2.04
CA ASP A 64 2.83 8.82 -3.20
C ASP A 64 3.41 9.29 -4.55
N GLU A 65 4.19 10.36 -4.57
CA GLU A 65 4.82 10.90 -5.79
C GLU A 65 6.18 10.26 -6.07
N PHE A 66 6.84 9.72 -5.04
CA PHE A 66 8.17 9.12 -5.14
C PHE A 66 8.07 7.62 -5.46
N GLU A 67 7.49 7.31 -6.62
CA GLU A 67 7.37 5.93 -7.11
C GLU A 67 8.53 5.59 -8.06
N LEU A 68 9.11 4.40 -7.90
CA LEU A 68 10.04 3.83 -8.88
C LEU A 68 9.30 3.63 -10.21
N LYS A 69 10.01 3.75 -11.35
CA LYS A 69 9.42 3.61 -12.69
C LYS A 69 8.51 2.38 -12.86
N LYS A 70 8.87 1.25 -12.23
CA LYS A 70 8.07 0.01 -12.25
C LYS A 70 6.76 0.13 -11.50
N ASP A 71 6.71 0.94 -10.43
CA ASP A 71 5.49 1.18 -9.68
C ASP A 71 4.56 2.13 -10.46
N GLN A 72 5.13 3.08 -11.21
CA GLN A 72 4.36 3.93 -12.13
C GLN A 72 3.73 3.10 -13.27
N ASP A 73 4.44 2.11 -13.83
CA ASP A 73 3.89 1.23 -14.85
C ASP A 73 2.77 0.35 -14.28
N ALA A 74 2.95 -0.19 -13.07
CA ALA A 74 1.90 -0.91 -12.36
C ALA A 74 0.66 -0.03 -12.10
N LYS A 75 0.87 1.22 -11.69
CA LYS A 75 -0.23 2.19 -11.46
C LYS A 75 -1.00 2.48 -12.75
N LYS A 76 -0.31 2.62 -13.90
CA LYS A 76 -0.97 2.78 -15.20
C LYS A 76 -1.81 1.55 -15.57
N ILE A 77 -1.30 0.35 -15.32
CA ILE A 77 -2.03 -0.91 -15.57
C ILE A 77 -3.24 -1.02 -14.65
N ILE A 78 -3.09 -0.72 -13.35
CA ILE A 78 -4.21 -0.70 -12.40
C ILE A 78 -5.28 0.28 -12.84
N ASN A 79 -4.91 1.52 -13.20
CA ASN A 79 -5.86 2.52 -13.68
C ASN A 79 -6.55 2.08 -14.98
N LYS A 80 -5.81 1.46 -15.92
CA LYS A 80 -6.40 0.88 -17.13
C LYS A 80 -7.42 -0.19 -16.78
N ALA A 81 -7.09 -1.09 -15.85
CA ALA A 81 -7.99 -2.16 -15.42
C ALA A 81 -9.26 -1.61 -14.78
N VAL A 82 -9.15 -0.66 -13.85
CA VAL A 82 -10.30 -0.01 -13.22
C VAL A 82 -11.19 0.65 -14.26
N ASN A 83 -10.63 1.39 -15.21
CA ASN A 83 -11.39 2.04 -16.26
C ASN A 83 -12.14 1.04 -17.16
N LEU A 84 -11.48 -0.06 -17.59
CA LEU A 84 -12.11 -1.11 -18.37
C LEU A 84 -13.25 -1.80 -17.62
N ILE A 85 -13.04 -2.09 -16.33
CA ILE A 85 -14.06 -2.69 -15.46
C ILE A 85 -15.27 -1.76 -15.32
N LEU A 86 -15.05 -0.46 -15.12
CA LEU A 86 -16.12 0.53 -14.98
C LEU A 86 -16.81 0.89 -16.30
N GLN A 87 -16.25 0.49 -17.45
CA GLN A 87 -16.88 0.61 -18.78
C GLN A 87 -17.61 -0.68 -19.20
N ASP A 88 -17.50 -1.79 -18.46
CA ASP A 88 -18.19 -3.03 -18.78
C ASP A 88 -19.69 -2.90 -18.59
N LYS A 89 -20.45 -3.69 -19.36
CA LYS A 89 -21.93 -3.75 -19.30
C LYS A 89 -22.48 -4.12 -17.91
N LEU A 90 -21.65 -4.70 -17.05
CA LEU A 90 -22.01 -5.08 -15.67
C LEU A 90 -21.67 -3.98 -14.64
N LYS A 91 -21.22 -2.81 -15.04
CA LYS A 91 -20.75 -1.73 -14.15
C LYS A 91 -21.76 -1.38 -13.05
N GLU A 92 -23.05 -1.39 -13.37
CA GLU A 92 -24.10 -1.02 -12.39
C GLU A 92 -24.22 -2.00 -11.23
N LYS A 93 -23.80 -3.25 -11.43
CA LYS A 93 -23.78 -4.29 -10.39
C LYS A 93 -22.49 -4.28 -9.56
N ILE A 94 -21.47 -3.49 -9.93
CA ILE A 94 -20.19 -3.46 -9.23
C ILE A 94 -20.33 -2.67 -7.93
N GLN A 95 -20.00 -3.26 -6.81
CA GLN A 95 -19.97 -2.63 -5.51
C GLN A 95 -18.60 -2.05 -5.17
N ALA A 96 -17.54 -2.82 -5.44
CA ALA A 96 -16.17 -2.37 -5.21
C ALA A 96 -15.17 -3.06 -6.15
N ILE A 97 -14.03 -2.40 -6.35
CA ILE A 97 -12.84 -2.95 -7.02
C ILE A 97 -11.71 -2.87 -6.02
N LEU A 98 -11.09 -4.01 -5.74
CA LEU A 98 -10.07 -4.17 -4.71
C LEU A 98 -8.75 -4.64 -5.34
N LEU A 99 -7.64 -4.06 -4.93
CA LEU A 99 -6.30 -4.60 -5.15
C LEU A 99 -5.98 -5.54 -3.98
N PHE A 100 -5.39 -6.70 -4.25
CA PHE A 100 -4.99 -7.66 -3.22
C PHE A 100 -3.66 -8.33 -3.56
N GLY A 101 -3.25 -9.34 -2.81
CA GLY A 101 -2.03 -10.08 -3.09
C GLY A 101 -0.75 -9.41 -2.61
N SER A 102 0.37 -9.72 -3.27
CA SER A 102 1.72 -9.29 -2.87
C SER A 102 1.89 -7.78 -2.83
N ARG A 103 1.21 -7.04 -3.72
CA ARG A 103 1.31 -5.58 -3.82
C ARG A 103 0.67 -4.82 -2.66
N VAL A 104 -0.28 -5.45 -1.97
CA VAL A 104 -0.89 -4.87 -0.75
C VAL A 104 -0.05 -5.17 0.49
N ASN A 105 0.62 -6.33 0.49
CA ASN A 105 1.40 -6.78 1.66
C ASN A 105 2.84 -6.23 1.68
N GLY A 106 3.22 -5.34 0.76
CA GLY A 106 4.54 -4.72 0.71
C GLY A 106 5.67 -5.63 0.20
N ILE A 107 5.35 -6.85 -0.26
CA ILE A 107 6.31 -7.79 -0.83
C ILE A 107 6.25 -7.69 -2.36
N VAL A 108 6.69 -6.55 -2.89
CA VAL A 108 6.69 -6.32 -4.35
C VAL A 108 8.01 -6.76 -4.96
N THR A 109 7.96 -7.71 -5.88
CA THR A 109 9.08 -8.09 -6.73
C THR A 109 8.87 -7.57 -8.16
N PRO A 110 9.91 -7.48 -8.98
CA PRO A 110 9.79 -7.08 -10.38
C PRO A 110 8.86 -7.95 -11.24
N ARG A 111 8.50 -9.14 -10.73
CA ARG A 111 7.63 -10.12 -11.39
C ARG A 111 6.29 -10.29 -10.66
N SER A 112 6.00 -9.46 -9.65
CA SER A 112 4.74 -9.56 -8.93
C SER A 112 3.57 -9.20 -9.85
N ASP A 113 2.61 -10.12 -9.96
CA ASP A 113 1.37 -9.93 -10.70
C ASP A 113 0.52 -8.82 -10.07
N ILE A 114 -0.41 -8.30 -10.85
CA ILE A 114 -1.41 -7.34 -10.38
C ILE A 114 -2.71 -8.08 -10.17
N ASP A 115 -3.04 -8.31 -8.88
CA ASP A 115 -4.22 -9.05 -8.46
C ASP A 115 -5.37 -8.08 -8.16
N ILE A 116 -6.38 -8.04 -9.03
CA ILE A 116 -7.57 -7.21 -8.87
C ILE A 116 -8.80 -8.08 -8.64
N CYS A 117 -9.59 -7.72 -7.64
CA CYS A 117 -10.83 -8.41 -7.32
C CYS A 117 -12.03 -7.48 -7.46
N VAL A 118 -13.05 -7.90 -8.20
CA VAL A 118 -14.29 -7.14 -8.38
C VAL A 118 -15.38 -7.74 -7.53
N VAL A 119 -16.01 -6.92 -6.70
CA VAL A 119 -17.14 -7.28 -5.85
C VAL A 119 -18.42 -6.83 -6.53
N PHE A 120 -19.33 -7.75 -6.79
CA PHE A 120 -20.64 -7.47 -7.35
C PHE A 120 -21.73 -7.60 -6.27
N ASP A 121 -22.88 -6.97 -6.47
CA ASP A 121 -24.08 -7.25 -5.69
C ASP A 121 -24.46 -8.71 -5.82
N GLU A 122 -24.80 -9.11 -7.05
CA GLU A 122 -25.11 -10.48 -7.43
C GLU A 122 -24.53 -10.77 -8.80
N ILE A 123 -23.92 -11.94 -8.94
CA ILE A 123 -23.42 -12.43 -10.22
C ILE A 123 -23.41 -13.98 -10.23
N LYS A 124 -23.86 -14.57 -11.31
CA LYS A 124 -23.78 -16.01 -11.55
C LYS A 124 -22.37 -16.40 -12.03
N ARG A 125 -21.97 -17.65 -11.78
CA ARG A 125 -20.63 -18.13 -12.14
C ARG A 125 -20.31 -17.94 -13.61
N ASP A 126 -21.21 -18.35 -14.50
CA ASP A 126 -21.01 -18.21 -15.96
C ASP A 126 -20.90 -16.74 -16.42
N GLU A 127 -21.57 -15.84 -15.72
CA GLU A 127 -21.51 -14.41 -15.99
C GLU A 127 -20.17 -13.82 -15.51
N ALA A 128 -19.69 -14.30 -14.34
CA ALA A 128 -18.39 -13.94 -13.77
C ALA A 128 -17.23 -14.41 -14.67
N ASP A 129 -17.28 -15.63 -15.18
CA ASP A 129 -16.26 -16.17 -16.07
C ASP A 129 -16.22 -15.39 -17.39
N ARG A 130 -17.40 -15.11 -18.01
CA ARG A 130 -17.48 -14.26 -19.21
C ARG A 130 -16.98 -12.84 -18.97
N PHE A 131 -17.25 -12.26 -17.81
CA PHE A 131 -16.71 -10.95 -17.42
C PHE A 131 -15.18 -10.97 -17.34
N ARG A 132 -14.61 -11.96 -16.64
CA ARG A 132 -13.15 -12.11 -16.52
C ARG A 132 -12.47 -12.20 -17.88
N ILE A 133 -12.99 -13.06 -18.77
CA ILE A 133 -12.44 -13.23 -20.13
C ILE A 133 -12.46 -11.92 -20.91
N ARG A 134 -13.57 -11.15 -20.85
CA ARG A 134 -13.66 -9.86 -21.54
C ARG A 134 -12.64 -8.85 -21.04
N ILE A 135 -12.48 -8.74 -19.73
CA ILE A 135 -11.53 -7.78 -19.15
C ILE A 135 -10.10 -8.22 -19.45
N LEU A 136 -9.73 -9.48 -19.17
CA LEU A 136 -8.39 -10.03 -19.40
C LEU A 136 -7.96 -9.97 -20.87
N GLY A 137 -8.89 -10.09 -21.81
CA GLY A 137 -8.60 -9.96 -23.25
C GLY A 137 -8.02 -8.61 -23.68
N ASN A 138 -8.04 -7.59 -22.81
CA ASN A 138 -7.44 -6.26 -23.06
C ASN A 138 -6.02 -6.12 -22.48
N PHE A 139 -5.50 -7.16 -21.86
CA PHE A 139 -4.17 -7.18 -21.24
C PHE A 139 -3.28 -8.22 -21.94
N SER A 140 -1.99 -8.00 -21.90
CA SER A 140 -1.01 -8.85 -22.61
C SER A 140 -0.29 -9.86 -21.71
N THR A 141 -0.22 -9.62 -20.38
CA THR A 141 0.49 -10.47 -19.41
C THR A 141 0.08 -10.15 -17.98
N ASN A 142 0.47 -10.86 -17.00
CA ASN A 142 0.61 -10.65 -15.54
C ASN A 142 -0.52 -9.94 -14.77
N GLU A 143 -1.71 -9.79 -15.34
CA GLU A 143 -2.88 -9.27 -14.62
C GLU A 143 -3.82 -10.43 -14.27
N ASP A 144 -4.19 -10.54 -13.01
CA ASP A 144 -5.22 -11.47 -12.56
C ASP A 144 -6.47 -10.70 -12.11
N ILE A 145 -7.56 -10.92 -12.84
CA ILE A 145 -8.87 -10.34 -12.53
C ILE A 145 -9.75 -11.42 -11.93
N GLN A 146 -10.13 -11.25 -10.68
CA GLN A 146 -10.99 -12.16 -9.95
C GLN A 146 -12.36 -11.55 -9.67
N VAL A 147 -13.40 -12.39 -9.58
CA VAL A 147 -14.73 -11.98 -9.14
C VAL A 147 -14.99 -12.54 -7.76
N PHE A 148 -15.06 -11.66 -6.76
CA PHE A 148 -15.16 -12.01 -5.35
C PHE A 148 -16.27 -13.01 -5.04
N ASN A 149 -17.45 -12.77 -5.62
CA ASN A 149 -18.67 -13.55 -5.32
C ASN A 149 -18.52 -15.05 -5.54
N VAL A 150 -17.73 -15.46 -6.54
CA VAL A 150 -17.54 -16.86 -6.95
C VAL A 150 -16.25 -17.50 -6.41
N LEU A 151 -15.45 -16.77 -5.64
CA LEU A 151 -14.20 -17.28 -5.07
C LEU A 151 -14.45 -18.26 -3.92
N PRO A 152 -13.52 -19.22 -3.70
CA PRO A 152 -13.53 -20.06 -2.50
C PRO A 152 -13.41 -19.23 -1.21
N GLN A 153 -14.01 -19.71 -0.12
CA GLN A 153 -14.01 -19.00 1.18
C GLN A 153 -12.61 -18.64 1.69
N LYS A 154 -11.62 -19.52 1.50
CA LYS A 154 -10.23 -19.28 1.89
C LYS A 154 -9.66 -18.01 1.22
N ILE A 155 -9.94 -17.84 -0.07
CA ILE A 155 -9.49 -16.68 -0.85
C ILE A 155 -10.27 -15.44 -0.43
N LYS A 156 -11.59 -15.54 -0.25
CA LYS A 156 -12.43 -14.45 0.26
C LYS A 156 -11.93 -13.91 1.59
N ARG A 157 -11.57 -14.79 2.53
CA ARG A 157 -10.97 -14.41 3.82
C ARG A 157 -9.63 -13.70 3.65
N SER A 158 -8.76 -14.18 2.77
CA SER A 158 -7.47 -13.55 2.48
C SER A 158 -7.65 -12.12 1.96
N ILE A 159 -8.56 -11.93 0.99
CA ILE A 159 -8.87 -10.61 0.43
C ILE A 159 -9.49 -9.70 1.50
N ALA A 160 -10.44 -10.20 2.29
CA ALA A 160 -11.07 -9.42 3.36
C ALA A 160 -10.07 -8.95 4.42
N LYS A 161 -9.03 -9.76 4.71
CA LYS A 161 -7.98 -9.43 5.68
C LYS A 161 -7.01 -8.37 5.17
N SER A 162 -6.69 -8.37 3.87
CA SER A 162 -5.67 -7.49 3.30
C SER A 162 -6.01 -7.14 1.86
N HIS A 163 -6.51 -5.92 1.67
CA HIS A 163 -6.80 -5.34 0.36
C HIS A 163 -6.70 -3.82 0.40
N LYS A 164 -6.55 -3.21 -0.79
CA LYS A 164 -6.63 -1.77 -1.00
C LYS A 164 -7.83 -1.49 -1.91
N ILE A 165 -8.67 -0.53 -1.55
CA ILE A 165 -9.82 -0.12 -2.37
C ILE A 165 -9.31 0.72 -3.53
N LEU A 166 -9.65 0.32 -4.76
CA LEU A 166 -9.40 1.08 -5.98
C LEU A 166 -10.64 1.89 -6.40
N TYR A 167 -11.82 1.29 -6.19
CA TYR A 167 -13.12 1.91 -6.44
C TYR A 167 -14.15 1.33 -5.48
N LYS A 168 -15.11 2.14 -5.06
CA LYS A 168 -16.29 1.67 -4.33
C LYS A 168 -17.51 2.53 -4.62
N LYS A 169 -18.70 1.97 -4.59
CA LYS A 169 -19.94 2.72 -4.52
C LYS A 169 -20.12 3.38 -3.16
N GLU A 170 -20.93 4.42 -3.06
CA GLU A 170 -21.18 5.17 -1.83
C GLU A 170 -21.74 4.30 -0.71
N ASP A 171 -22.60 3.36 -1.05
CA ASP A 171 -23.26 2.42 -0.13
C ASP A 171 -22.37 1.21 0.26
N PHE A 172 -21.18 1.06 -0.31
CA PHE A 172 -20.25 -0.01 0.05
C PHE A 172 -19.51 0.29 1.36
N ASP A 173 -19.84 -0.46 2.41
CA ASP A 173 -19.14 -0.40 3.69
C ASP A 173 -18.01 -1.42 3.75
N ASN A 174 -16.76 -0.93 3.69
CA ASN A 174 -15.56 -1.76 3.72
C ASN A 174 -15.36 -2.48 5.07
N ASN A 175 -15.76 -1.86 6.18
CA ASN A 175 -15.61 -2.48 7.49
C ASN A 175 -16.57 -3.65 7.63
N LEU A 176 -17.83 -3.44 7.23
CA LEU A 176 -18.85 -4.49 7.23
C LEU A 176 -18.45 -5.63 6.29
N PHE A 177 -17.94 -5.33 5.09
CA PHE A 177 -17.41 -6.30 4.16
C PHE A 177 -16.31 -7.15 4.80
N SER A 178 -15.29 -6.51 5.39
CA SER A 178 -14.18 -7.22 6.02
C SER A 178 -14.64 -8.10 7.19
N ILE A 179 -15.47 -7.57 8.09
CA ILE A 179 -15.98 -8.30 9.25
C ILE A 179 -16.79 -9.52 8.83
N ARG A 180 -17.62 -9.41 7.77
CA ARG A 180 -18.48 -10.51 7.29
C ARG A 180 -17.69 -11.76 6.91
N TYR A 181 -16.47 -11.59 6.38
CA TYR A 181 -15.64 -12.72 5.90
C TYR A 181 -14.51 -13.09 6.87
N LEU A 182 -14.30 -12.33 7.94
CA LEU A 182 -13.33 -12.64 9.00
C LEU A 182 -13.95 -13.34 10.21
N LYS A 183 -15.29 -13.30 10.36
CA LYS A 183 -15.98 -14.09 11.38
C LYS A 183 -15.91 -15.57 10.99
N ASP A 184 -15.42 -16.38 11.93
CA ASP A 184 -15.41 -17.84 11.87
C ASP A 184 -16.83 -18.43 11.89
#